data_a9b19ab6ed241418ab23854014aab7d0
#
_entry.id   a9b19ab6ed241418ab23854014aab7d0
#
_cell.length_a   1.000
_cell.length_b   1.000
_cell.length_c   1.000
_cell.angle_alpha   90.00
_cell.angle_beta   90.00
_cell.angle_gamma   90.00
#
_symmetry.space_group_name_H-M   'P 1'
#
loop_
_entity.id
_entity.type
_entity.pdbx_description
1 polymer ?
#
loop_
_entity_poly.entity_id
_entity_poly.type
_entity_poly.pdbx_seq_one_letter_code
_entity_poly.pdbx_strand_id
1 'polypeptide(L)'
;MSNIKFCTMNTERLILRKFQESDTETFFKYRTDPQVALYQGERWVGYKLEQAVEFVKEQMNFEPGISDTWFQIAVELKDTGNLIGDLAINTLPDDINQVEIGFTLNPVYQNKGFGIEAVKCMIGYIFNVLNKHRVIAITDVRNKSSVKLLEKVGLRKEGHFIKNAWNKGEYTDEYLFALLKEEWQ
;
A
#
# COMPACT_ATOMS: atom_id res chain seq x y z
N MET A 1 -24.05 6.81 3.09
CA MET A 1 -22.69 6.80 2.53
C MET A 1 -22.76 6.14 1.16
N SER A 2 -22.37 6.82 0.08
CA SER A 2 -22.36 6.23 -1.26
C SER A 2 -21.34 5.09 -1.27
N ASN A 3 -21.78 3.88 -1.56
CA ASN A 3 -20.90 2.73 -1.76
C ASN A 3 -20.09 3.00 -3.05
N ILE A 4 -18.90 3.59 -2.90
CA ILE A 4 -17.98 3.80 -4.03
C ILE A 4 -17.41 2.42 -4.37
N LYS A 5 -17.77 1.91 -5.55
CA LYS A 5 -17.15 0.70 -6.07
C LYS A 5 -15.79 1.02 -6.66
N PHE A 6 -14.81 0.19 -6.36
CA PHE A 6 -13.49 0.32 -6.93
C PHE A 6 -13.52 0.06 -8.46
N CYS A 7 -12.90 0.97 -9.20
CA CYS A 7 -12.71 0.81 -10.64
C CYS A 7 -11.23 0.55 -10.93
N THR A 8 -10.95 -0.41 -11.81
CA THR A 8 -9.61 -0.68 -12.30
C THR A 8 -8.97 0.60 -12.88
N MET A 9 -7.76 0.89 -12.44
CA MET A 9 -7.00 2.05 -12.90
C MET A 9 -5.86 1.60 -13.83
N ASN A 10 -5.56 2.41 -14.81
CA ASN A 10 -4.50 2.15 -15.77
C ASN A 10 -3.47 3.27 -15.77
N THR A 11 -2.19 2.92 -15.75
CA THR A 11 -1.07 3.83 -15.96
C THR A 11 -0.40 3.52 -17.31
N GLU A 12 0.78 4.03 -17.56
CA GLU A 12 1.56 3.69 -18.76
C GLU A 12 1.89 2.19 -18.79
N ARG A 13 2.40 1.64 -17.68
CA ARG A 13 2.96 0.28 -17.62
C ARG A 13 2.16 -0.67 -16.74
N LEU A 14 1.21 -0.17 -15.92
CA LEU A 14 0.55 -0.93 -14.87
C LEU A 14 -0.97 -0.95 -15.00
N ILE A 15 -1.57 -2.02 -14.49
CA ILE A 15 -2.99 -2.14 -14.18
C ILE A 15 -3.12 -2.27 -12.66
N LEU A 16 -3.86 -1.35 -12.04
CA LEU A 16 -4.21 -1.41 -10.63
C LEU A 16 -5.63 -1.95 -10.52
N ARG A 17 -5.80 -3.16 -10.02
CA ARG A 17 -7.05 -3.90 -10.02
C ARG A 17 -7.34 -4.55 -8.66
N LYS A 18 -8.54 -5.08 -8.49
CA LYS A 18 -8.81 -5.99 -7.36
C LYS A 18 -7.96 -7.25 -7.46
N PHE A 19 -7.70 -7.87 -6.33
CA PHE A 19 -7.08 -9.19 -6.30
C PHE A 19 -7.94 -10.23 -7.02
N GLN A 20 -7.29 -11.28 -7.51
CA GLN A 20 -7.88 -12.48 -8.10
C GLN A 20 -7.30 -13.72 -7.41
N GLU A 21 -8.00 -14.84 -7.45
CA GLU A 21 -7.51 -16.08 -6.82
C GLU A 21 -6.14 -16.51 -7.36
N SER A 22 -5.90 -16.28 -8.66
CA SER A 22 -4.61 -16.54 -9.32
C SER A 22 -3.42 -15.74 -8.76
N ASP A 23 -3.67 -14.66 -8.02
CA ASP A 23 -2.62 -13.84 -7.42
C ASP A 23 -2.00 -14.47 -6.17
N THR A 24 -2.69 -15.42 -5.55
CA THR A 24 -2.39 -15.94 -4.22
C THR A 24 -0.95 -16.42 -4.05
N GLU A 25 -0.46 -17.26 -4.96
CA GLU A 25 0.90 -17.78 -4.84
C GLU A 25 1.96 -16.69 -4.99
N THR A 26 1.76 -15.78 -5.94
CA THR A 26 2.69 -14.67 -6.17
C THR A 26 2.67 -13.71 -4.98
N PHE A 27 1.50 -13.38 -4.46
CA PHE A 27 1.31 -12.58 -3.25
C PHE A 27 2.04 -13.22 -2.06
N PHE A 28 1.80 -14.49 -1.80
CA PHE A 28 2.47 -15.24 -0.73
C PHE A 28 3.99 -15.19 -0.86
N LYS A 29 4.53 -15.45 -2.06
CA LYS A 29 5.98 -15.49 -2.32
C LYS A 29 6.65 -14.16 -1.99
N TYR A 30 6.14 -13.02 -2.48
CA TYR A 30 6.82 -11.76 -2.19
C TYR A 30 6.54 -11.24 -0.78
N ARG A 31 5.42 -11.59 -0.16
CA ARG A 31 5.14 -11.21 1.24
C ARG A 31 6.02 -11.95 2.23
N THR A 32 6.44 -13.16 1.91
CA THR A 32 7.35 -13.96 2.72
C THR A 32 8.83 -13.78 2.35
N ASP A 33 9.12 -13.01 1.32
CA ASP A 33 10.50 -12.67 0.95
C ASP A 33 11.19 -11.93 2.11
N PRO A 34 12.39 -12.34 2.55
CA PRO A 34 13.08 -11.74 3.69
C PRO A 34 13.32 -10.23 3.56
N GLN A 35 13.56 -9.71 2.36
CA GLN A 35 13.77 -8.29 2.13
C GLN A 35 12.48 -7.49 2.32
N VAL A 36 11.35 -8.05 1.89
CA VAL A 36 10.02 -7.45 2.07
C VAL A 36 9.59 -7.57 3.53
N ALA A 37 9.72 -8.76 4.10
CA ALA A 37 9.31 -9.03 5.48
C ALA A 37 10.07 -8.20 6.52
N LEU A 38 11.28 -7.70 6.19
CA LEU A 38 12.15 -6.97 7.13
C LEU A 38 11.44 -5.77 7.80
N TYR A 39 10.67 -5.01 7.02
CA TYR A 39 9.98 -3.80 7.47
C TYR A 39 8.46 -3.97 7.60
N GLN A 40 7.98 -5.20 7.50
CA GLN A 40 6.56 -5.49 7.70
C GLN A 40 6.31 -5.94 9.13
N GLY A 41 5.19 -5.51 9.70
CA GLY A 41 4.81 -5.83 11.06
C GLY A 41 4.68 -7.34 11.32
N GLU A 42 4.49 -7.71 12.57
CA GLU A 42 4.44 -9.10 13.05
C GLU A 42 3.39 -9.97 12.37
N ARG A 43 2.35 -9.39 11.78
CA ARG A 43 1.32 -10.09 11.01
C ARG A 43 1.90 -11.05 9.96
N TRP A 44 3.07 -10.73 9.41
CA TRP A 44 3.70 -11.50 8.33
C TRP A 44 4.76 -12.49 8.82
N VAL A 45 5.01 -12.54 10.14
CA VAL A 45 5.93 -13.52 10.72
C VAL A 45 5.29 -14.90 10.71
N GLY A 46 5.95 -15.88 10.09
CA GLY A 46 5.41 -17.23 9.96
C GLY A 46 4.16 -17.34 9.08
N TYR A 47 3.94 -16.34 8.18
CA TYR A 47 2.81 -16.31 7.28
C TYR A 47 2.76 -17.53 6.37
N LYS A 48 1.59 -18.16 6.25
CA LYS A 48 1.38 -19.42 5.53
C LYS A 48 0.55 -19.20 4.28
N LEU A 49 0.65 -20.14 3.33
CA LEU A 49 -0.10 -20.06 2.07
C LEU A 49 -1.62 -20.06 2.30
N GLU A 50 -2.11 -20.83 3.27
CA GLU A 50 -3.54 -20.87 3.61
C GLU A 50 -4.06 -19.49 4.04
N GLN A 51 -3.25 -18.74 4.79
CA GLN A 51 -3.58 -17.37 5.19
C GLN A 51 -3.58 -16.41 3.99
N ALA A 52 -2.71 -16.64 3.00
CA ALA A 52 -2.73 -15.87 1.76
C ALA A 52 -3.97 -16.16 0.92
N VAL A 53 -4.44 -17.41 0.88
CA VAL A 53 -5.70 -17.79 0.22
C VAL A 53 -6.89 -17.05 0.84
N GLU A 54 -7.00 -17.07 2.17
CA GLU A 54 -8.08 -16.39 2.90
C GLU A 54 -8.01 -14.87 2.65
N PHE A 55 -6.83 -14.28 2.82
CA PHE A 55 -6.61 -12.86 2.61
C PHE A 55 -7.02 -12.39 1.21
N VAL A 56 -6.57 -13.10 0.17
CA VAL A 56 -6.91 -12.76 -1.23
C VAL A 56 -8.41 -12.86 -1.46
N LYS A 57 -9.08 -13.91 -0.97
CA LYS A 57 -10.53 -14.07 -1.06
C LYS A 57 -11.31 -12.95 -0.39
N GLU A 58 -10.87 -12.51 0.79
CA GLU A 58 -11.46 -11.36 1.49
C GLU A 58 -11.31 -10.09 0.66
N GLN A 59 -10.09 -9.80 0.18
CA GLN A 59 -9.79 -8.58 -0.56
C GLN A 59 -10.49 -8.48 -1.92
N MET A 60 -10.85 -9.61 -2.55
CA MET A 60 -11.68 -9.61 -3.76
C MET A 60 -13.07 -9.01 -3.53
N ASN A 61 -13.59 -9.11 -2.30
CA ASN A 61 -14.94 -8.67 -1.92
C ASN A 61 -14.96 -7.28 -1.25
N PHE A 62 -13.80 -6.74 -0.82
CA PHE A 62 -13.74 -5.45 -0.17
C PHE A 62 -13.89 -4.30 -1.17
N GLU A 63 -14.37 -3.16 -0.65
CA GLU A 63 -14.44 -1.89 -1.37
C GLU A 63 -13.72 -0.81 -0.56
N PRO A 64 -13.15 0.21 -1.22
CA PRO A 64 -12.46 1.30 -0.52
C PRO A 64 -13.44 2.20 0.24
N GLY A 65 -12.93 2.87 1.27
CA GLY A 65 -13.68 3.89 2.03
C GLY A 65 -14.46 3.35 3.23
N ILE A 66 -14.33 2.06 3.54
CA ILE A 66 -14.82 1.51 4.81
C ILE A 66 -13.81 1.93 5.89
N SER A 67 -14.33 2.52 6.97
CA SER A 67 -13.51 2.99 8.10
C SER A 67 -12.81 1.82 8.78
N ASP A 68 -11.56 2.03 9.18
CA ASP A 68 -10.71 1.05 9.88
C ASP A 68 -10.54 -0.28 9.11
N THR A 69 -10.53 -0.18 7.79
CA THR A 69 -10.43 -1.36 6.91
C THR A 69 -9.40 -1.12 5.81
N TRP A 70 -8.41 -2.01 5.74
CA TRP A 70 -7.42 -2.01 4.68
C TRP A 70 -7.99 -2.62 3.39
N PHE A 71 -8.20 -1.79 2.40
CA PHE A 71 -8.51 -2.21 1.03
C PHE A 71 -7.23 -2.37 0.23
N GLN A 72 -7.00 -3.57 -0.32
CA GLN A 72 -5.79 -3.87 -1.08
C GLN A 72 -6.05 -3.82 -2.59
N ILE A 73 -5.07 -3.29 -3.31
CA ILE A 73 -5.09 -3.13 -4.77
C ILE A 73 -3.90 -3.92 -5.34
N ALA A 74 -4.17 -4.89 -6.19
CA ALA A 74 -3.15 -5.63 -6.91
C ALA A 74 -2.51 -4.75 -7.99
N VAL A 75 -1.18 -4.79 -8.10
CA VAL A 75 -0.41 -4.09 -9.13
C VAL A 75 0.07 -5.10 -10.16
N GLU A 76 -0.51 -5.04 -11.34
CA GLU A 76 -0.19 -5.92 -12.47
C GLU A 76 0.65 -5.20 -13.51
N LEU A 77 1.66 -5.87 -14.06
CA LEU A 77 2.47 -5.37 -15.16
C LEU A 77 1.77 -5.67 -16.50
N LYS A 78 1.45 -4.65 -17.29
CA LYS A 78 0.67 -4.79 -18.53
C LYS A 78 1.30 -5.76 -19.54
N ASP A 79 2.61 -5.68 -19.72
CA ASP A 79 3.31 -6.44 -20.74
C ASP A 79 3.29 -7.97 -20.51
N THR A 80 3.17 -8.38 -19.26
CA THR A 80 3.29 -9.80 -18.87
C THR A 80 2.07 -10.37 -18.16
N GLY A 81 1.16 -9.51 -17.67
CA GLY A 81 0.07 -9.91 -16.80
C GLY A 81 0.51 -10.33 -15.40
N ASN A 82 1.78 -10.15 -15.04
CA ASN A 82 2.30 -10.58 -13.74
C ASN A 82 1.88 -9.64 -12.62
N LEU A 83 1.45 -10.20 -11.50
CA LEU A 83 1.35 -9.48 -10.25
C LEU A 83 2.75 -9.09 -9.77
N ILE A 84 3.03 -7.80 -9.63
CA ILE A 84 4.35 -7.29 -9.23
C ILE A 84 4.37 -6.68 -7.82
N GLY A 85 3.22 -6.58 -7.17
CA GLY A 85 3.07 -6.02 -5.83
C GLY A 85 1.64 -5.65 -5.51
N ASP A 86 1.46 -4.91 -4.43
CA ASP A 86 0.17 -4.40 -4.00
C ASP A 86 0.28 -3.04 -3.33
N LEU A 87 -0.84 -2.31 -3.37
CA LEU A 87 -1.06 -1.06 -2.66
C LEU A 87 -2.20 -1.26 -1.66
N ALA A 88 -2.23 -0.42 -0.64
CA ALA A 88 -3.27 -0.48 0.38
C ALA A 88 -3.80 0.91 0.73
N ILE A 89 -5.10 1.01 1.00
CA ILE A 89 -5.78 2.23 1.47
C ILE A 89 -6.56 1.87 2.74
N ASN A 90 -6.30 2.57 3.82
CA ASN A 90 -7.08 2.51 5.06
C ASN A 90 -7.73 3.85 5.33
N THR A 91 -9.06 3.88 5.45
CA THR A 91 -9.79 5.09 5.86
C THR A 91 -9.73 5.20 7.39
N LEU A 92 -9.18 6.32 7.88
CA LEU A 92 -8.97 6.48 9.32
C LEU A 92 -10.30 6.55 10.08
N PRO A 93 -10.43 5.85 11.23
CA PRO A 93 -11.68 5.82 11.98
C PRO A 93 -12.04 7.17 12.60
N ASP A 94 -11.05 7.95 13.03
CA ASP A 94 -11.27 9.24 13.69
C ASP A 94 -11.58 10.37 12.70
N ASP A 95 -11.17 10.23 11.44
CA ASP A 95 -11.48 11.20 10.38
C ASP A 95 -11.55 10.50 9.01
N ILE A 96 -12.76 10.24 8.57
CA ILE A 96 -13.02 9.57 7.28
C ILE A 96 -12.53 10.35 6.05
N ASN A 97 -12.14 11.61 6.20
CA ASN A 97 -11.53 12.41 5.13
C ASN A 97 -10.02 12.19 5.01
N GLN A 98 -9.44 11.43 5.92
CA GLN A 98 -8.04 11.05 5.89
C GLN A 98 -7.88 9.55 5.61
N VAL A 99 -6.84 9.21 4.89
CA VAL A 99 -6.48 7.81 4.60
C VAL A 99 -5.00 7.57 4.84
N GLU A 100 -4.69 6.40 5.35
CA GLU A 100 -3.33 5.88 5.38
C GLU A 100 -3.10 5.00 4.16
N ILE A 101 -1.93 5.11 3.54
CA ILE A 101 -1.54 4.26 2.42
C ILE A 101 -0.40 3.33 2.79
N GLY A 102 -0.43 2.13 2.21
CA GLY A 102 0.65 1.16 2.23
C GLY A 102 1.01 0.71 0.82
N PHE A 103 2.21 0.17 0.66
CA PHE A 103 2.64 -0.39 -0.62
C PHE A 103 3.73 -1.44 -0.42
N THR A 104 3.69 -2.45 -1.26
CA THR A 104 4.71 -3.51 -1.32
C THR A 104 4.99 -3.86 -2.78
N LEU A 105 6.26 -3.94 -3.15
CA LEU A 105 6.68 -4.46 -4.44
C LEU A 105 7.54 -5.70 -4.26
N ASN A 106 7.28 -6.69 -5.09
CA ASN A 106 8.15 -7.84 -5.23
C ASN A 106 9.57 -7.37 -5.57
N PRO A 107 10.62 -7.84 -4.85
CA PRO A 107 11.99 -7.35 -4.98
C PRO A 107 12.53 -7.31 -6.42
N VAL A 108 12.15 -8.27 -7.26
CA VAL A 108 12.61 -8.33 -8.67
C VAL A 108 12.09 -7.18 -9.55
N TYR A 109 11.06 -6.47 -9.08
CA TYR A 109 10.48 -5.32 -9.78
C TYR A 109 10.80 -3.97 -9.14
N GLN A 110 11.55 -3.96 -8.02
CA GLN A 110 11.98 -2.73 -7.37
C GLN A 110 13.03 -1.95 -8.22
N ASN A 111 13.21 -0.67 -7.89
CA ASN A 111 14.17 0.25 -8.54
C ASN A 111 13.94 0.48 -10.05
N LYS A 112 12.78 0.11 -10.60
CA LYS A 112 12.38 0.29 -12.02
C LYS A 112 11.34 1.40 -12.22
N GLY A 113 11.03 2.15 -11.16
CA GLY A 113 10.02 3.23 -11.19
C GLY A 113 8.58 2.79 -10.99
N PHE A 114 8.27 1.49 -10.98
CA PHE A 114 6.91 0.98 -10.86
C PHE A 114 6.22 1.41 -9.55
N GLY A 115 6.94 1.45 -8.43
CA GLY A 115 6.36 1.90 -7.16
C GLY A 115 5.90 3.35 -7.20
N ILE A 116 6.69 4.24 -7.79
CA ILE A 116 6.33 5.66 -7.94
C ILE A 116 5.10 5.78 -8.83
N GLU A 117 5.07 5.08 -9.96
CA GLU A 117 3.96 5.09 -10.92
C GLU A 117 2.66 4.59 -10.27
N ALA A 118 2.72 3.47 -9.56
CA ALA A 118 1.58 2.88 -8.88
C ALA A 118 1.04 3.78 -7.76
N VAL A 119 1.92 4.28 -6.87
CA VAL A 119 1.51 5.13 -5.75
C VAL A 119 0.96 6.46 -6.22
N LYS A 120 1.54 7.09 -7.26
CA LYS A 120 0.97 8.31 -7.86
C LYS A 120 -0.44 8.08 -8.40
N CYS A 121 -0.67 6.97 -9.10
CA CYS A 121 -1.99 6.61 -9.61
C CYS A 121 -3.00 6.42 -8.46
N MET A 122 -2.61 5.72 -7.40
CA MET A 122 -3.44 5.53 -6.21
C MET A 122 -3.77 6.85 -5.50
N ILE A 123 -2.79 7.75 -5.33
CA ILE A 123 -3.02 9.08 -4.73
C ILE A 123 -4.01 9.88 -5.57
N GLY A 124 -3.88 9.89 -6.88
CA GLY A 124 -4.85 10.50 -7.80
C GLY A 124 -6.26 9.94 -7.61
N TYR A 125 -6.41 8.63 -7.46
CA TYR A 125 -7.69 7.99 -7.16
C TYR A 125 -8.24 8.43 -5.80
N ILE A 126 -7.42 8.47 -4.76
CA ILE A 126 -7.82 8.90 -3.42
C ILE A 126 -8.37 10.34 -3.43
N PHE A 127 -7.70 11.27 -4.10
CA PHE A 127 -8.11 12.67 -4.11
C PHE A 127 -9.26 12.96 -5.07
N ASN A 128 -9.27 12.36 -6.27
CA ASN A 128 -10.22 12.70 -7.32
C ASN A 128 -11.50 11.86 -7.29
N VAL A 129 -11.41 10.59 -6.85
CA VAL A 129 -12.55 9.65 -6.84
C VAL A 129 -13.09 9.47 -5.43
N LEU A 130 -12.23 9.13 -4.45
CA LEU A 130 -12.65 8.99 -3.06
C LEU A 130 -12.87 10.35 -2.36
N ASN A 131 -12.47 11.47 -2.99
CA ASN A 131 -12.61 12.84 -2.51
C ASN A 131 -12.06 13.03 -1.08
N LYS A 132 -10.95 12.40 -0.75
CA LYS A 132 -10.31 12.56 0.55
C LYS A 132 -9.55 13.88 0.65
N HIS A 133 -9.40 14.40 1.86
CA HIS A 133 -8.68 15.65 2.14
C HIS A 133 -7.17 15.43 2.29
N ARG A 134 -6.78 14.30 2.89
CA ARG A 134 -5.39 14.05 3.27
C ARG A 134 -5.01 12.58 3.11
N VAL A 135 -3.80 12.36 2.63
CA VAL A 135 -3.12 11.05 2.59
C VAL A 135 -1.98 11.07 3.58
N ILE A 136 -1.84 10.02 4.39
CA ILE A 136 -0.68 9.77 5.23
C ILE A 136 -0.03 8.44 4.90
N ALA A 137 1.25 8.30 5.25
CA ALA A 137 1.98 7.04 5.21
C ALA A 137 2.96 6.97 6.38
N ILE A 138 3.03 5.82 7.04
CA ILE A 138 3.97 5.57 8.13
C ILE A 138 5.00 4.53 7.65
N THR A 139 6.27 4.74 7.96
CA THR A 139 7.33 3.83 7.56
C THR A 139 8.47 3.80 8.58
N ASP A 140 9.05 2.61 8.78
CA ASP A 140 10.29 2.46 9.57
C ASP A 140 11.40 3.37 9.00
N VAL A 141 12.09 4.10 9.86
CA VAL A 141 13.15 5.06 9.47
C VAL A 141 14.31 4.39 8.73
N ARG A 142 14.49 3.08 8.90
CA ARG A 142 15.51 2.26 8.24
C ARG A 142 15.11 1.86 6.81
N ASN A 143 13.81 1.90 6.48
CA ASN A 143 13.31 1.60 5.14
C ASN A 143 13.55 2.76 4.17
N LYS A 144 14.82 2.94 3.78
CA LYS A 144 15.23 4.04 2.91
C LYS A 144 14.56 4.04 1.54
N SER A 145 14.14 2.87 1.07
CA SER A 145 13.42 2.74 -0.21
C SER A 145 12.02 3.33 -0.12
N SER A 146 11.28 3.04 0.96
CA SER A 146 9.97 3.62 1.23
C SER A 146 10.06 5.13 1.41
N VAL A 147 11.01 5.61 2.25
CA VAL A 147 11.25 7.04 2.47
C VAL A 147 11.46 7.78 1.15
N LYS A 148 12.41 7.31 0.31
CA LYS A 148 12.69 7.92 -1.00
C LYS A 148 11.50 7.88 -1.96
N LEU A 149 10.68 6.82 -1.89
CA LEU A 149 9.49 6.72 -2.73
C LEU A 149 8.46 7.78 -2.29
N LEU A 150 8.16 7.88 -1.01
CA LEU A 150 7.20 8.83 -0.45
C LEU A 150 7.59 10.29 -0.78
N GLU A 151 8.87 10.65 -0.62
CA GLU A 151 9.38 11.96 -1.03
C GLU A 151 9.21 12.22 -2.53
N LYS A 152 9.53 11.22 -3.38
CA LYS A 152 9.42 11.36 -4.85
C LYS A 152 7.99 11.47 -5.36
N VAL A 153 7.01 10.94 -4.63
CA VAL A 153 5.59 11.09 -5.00
C VAL A 153 4.96 12.33 -4.39
N GLY A 154 5.73 13.14 -3.65
CA GLY A 154 5.32 14.44 -3.17
C GLY A 154 4.85 14.51 -1.72
N LEU A 155 4.92 13.41 -0.96
CA LEU A 155 4.62 13.47 0.47
C LEU A 155 5.78 14.16 1.22
N ARG A 156 5.44 15.06 2.15
CA ARG A 156 6.41 15.68 3.07
C ARG A 156 6.46 14.89 4.37
N LYS A 157 7.63 14.84 4.98
CA LYS A 157 7.79 14.28 6.31
C LYS A 157 7.26 15.27 7.35
N GLU A 158 6.30 14.85 8.18
CA GLU A 158 5.69 15.66 9.23
C GLU A 158 6.03 15.20 10.64
N GLY A 159 6.46 13.95 10.81
CA GLY A 159 6.76 13.42 12.14
C GLY A 159 7.90 12.41 12.15
N HIS A 160 8.52 12.29 13.34
CA HIS A 160 9.44 11.22 13.71
C HIS A 160 8.99 10.68 15.05
N PHE A 161 8.50 9.47 15.06
CA PHE A 161 8.06 8.77 16.26
C PHE A 161 9.20 7.89 16.76
N ILE A 162 9.73 8.21 17.92
CA ILE A 162 10.88 7.49 18.50
C ILE A 162 10.37 6.27 19.27
N LYS A 163 10.89 5.09 18.93
CA LYS A 163 10.53 3.80 19.55
C LYS A 163 9.01 3.56 19.63
N ASN A 164 8.31 3.90 18.56
CA ASN A 164 6.86 3.89 18.48
C ASN A 164 6.27 2.52 18.14
N ALA A 165 6.93 1.76 17.27
CA ALA A 165 6.43 0.49 16.78
C ALA A 165 7.22 -0.70 17.34
N TRP A 166 6.50 -1.71 17.85
CA TRP A 166 7.09 -2.99 18.17
C TRP A 166 7.24 -3.83 16.91
N ASN A 167 8.45 -4.23 16.57
CA ASN A 167 8.72 -5.02 15.39
C ASN A 167 9.81 -6.06 15.67
N LYS A 168 9.46 -7.34 15.59
CA LYS A 168 10.38 -8.49 15.71
C LYS A 168 11.30 -8.44 16.92
N GLY A 169 10.73 -8.14 18.10
CA GLY A 169 11.46 -8.18 19.36
C GLY A 169 12.16 -6.88 19.75
N GLU A 170 11.97 -5.80 19.00
CA GLU A 170 12.53 -4.46 19.33
C GLU A 170 11.52 -3.33 19.04
N TYR A 171 11.68 -2.21 19.74
CA TYR A 171 10.98 -0.98 19.39
C TYR A 171 11.77 -0.22 18.32
N THR A 172 11.06 0.14 17.24
CA THR A 172 11.63 0.85 16.09
C THR A 172 11.05 2.26 15.95
N ASP A 173 11.84 3.13 15.32
CA ASP A 173 11.40 4.48 14.99
C ASP A 173 10.64 4.48 13.67
N GLU A 174 9.66 5.39 13.57
CA GLU A 174 8.87 5.57 12.38
C GLU A 174 8.84 7.04 11.93
N TYR A 175 8.77 7.25 10.62
CA TYR A 175 8.43 8.54 10.03
C TYR A 175 6.96 8.56 9.61
N LEU A 176 6.30 9.68 9.89
CA LEU A 176 5.02 10.05 9.31
C LEU A 176 5.26 10.96 8.11
N PHE A 177 4.71 10.57 6.98
CA PHE A 177 4.61 11.37 5.77
C PHE A 177 3.18 11.75 5.48
N ALA A 178 2.96 12.91 4.84
CA ALA A 178 1.63 13.36 4.48
C ALA A 178 1.60 14.20 3.21
N LEU A 179 0.39 14.26 2.58
CA LEU A 179 0.07 15.10 1.43
C LEU A 179 -1.38 15.56 1.53
N LEU A 180 -1.63 16.83 1.30
CA LEU A 180 -2.98 17.38 1.23
C LEU A 180 -3.52 17.38 -0.22
N LYS A 181 -4.84 17.29 -0.37
CA LYS A 181 -5.49 17.32 -1.69
C LYS A 181 -5.13 18.58 -2.49
N GLU A 182 -5.06 19.75 -1.84
CA GLU A 182 -4.72 21.02 -2.46
C GLU A 182 -3.27 21.13 -2.95
N GLU A 183 -2.39 20.25 -2.45
CA GLU A 183 -0.98 20.17 -2.85
C GLU A 183 -0.77 19.18 -4.01
N TRP A 184 -1.78 18.36 -4.32
CA TRP A 184 -1.69 17.36 -5.39
C TRP A 184 -1.91 18.01 -6.76
N GLN A 185 -0.92 17.84 -7.68
CA GLN A 185 -0.91 18.37 -9.04
C GLN A 185 -0.95 17.25 -10.08
#